data_32e7eaca57b27d237f43625e1ea3b0d9
#
_entry.id   32e7eaca57b27d237f43625e1ea3b0d9
#
_cell.length_a   1.000
_cell.length_b   1.000
_cell.length_c   1.000
_cell.angle_alpha   90.00
_cell.angle_beta   90.00
_cell.angle_gamma   90.00
#
_symmetry.space_group_name_H-M   'P 1'
#
loop_
_entity.id
_entity.type
_entity.pdbx_description
1 polymer ?
#
loop_
_entity_poly.entity_id
_entity_poly.type
_entity_poly.pdbx_seq_one_letter_code
_entity_poly.pdbx_strand_id
1 'polypeptide(L)'
;MGGAIQGFGVESTSMEHGFLHSTARAYRVVLLNEEATVLTVDREHEIFNVIPGSFNTVGLVVAVQVELLLLDGHWMDIEYRLALDRAAMLRTVHSLHSLRGDDRVDSVECLRIDGADNVFLIAIGTVVAAPSAAVFSMDRWWHHFYHFHLFHDVVGGDGTALLIERESIELKQFLFRHDRGAFWVIHDDPAMWFLRHFGFMRFLFGHMLAAEDLYRFRRGCARSVDASRWSAQ
;
A
#
# COMPACT_ATOMS: atom_id res chain seq x y z
N MET A 1 7.25 6.64 -6.48
CA MET A 1 6.49 6.42 -7.73
C MET A 1 7.34 5.79 -8.83
N GLY A 2 8.51 6.33 -9.21
CA GLY A 2 9.36 5.74 -10.27
C GLY A 2 9.69 4.26 -10.08
N GLY A 3 10.03 3.84 -8.86
CA GLY A 3 10.29 2.43 -8.54
C GLY A 3 9.07 1.52 -8.69
N ALA A 4 7.88 2.01 -8.35
CA ALA A 4 6.64 1.24 -8.52
C ALA A 4 6.30 1.03 -10.01
N ILE A 5 6.59 2.02 -10.87
CA ILE A 5 6.39 1.88 -12.32
C ILE A 5 7.40 0.89 -12.90
N GLN A 6 8.68 1.06 -12.61
CA GLN A 6 9.76 0.23 -13.15
C GLN A 6 9.78 -1.19 -12.58
N GLY A 7 9.14 -1.42 -11.43
CA GLY A 7 9.03 -2.73 -10.77
C GLY A 7 7.65 -3.39 -10.87
N PHE A 8 6.75 -2.90 -11.72
CA PHE A 8 5.37 -3.38 -11.82
C PHE A 8 4.62 -3.38 -10.46
N GLY A 9 4.63 -2.24 -9.77
CA GLY A 9 3.93 -2.11 -8.49
C GLY A 9 2.45 -2.44 -8.64
N VAL A 10 1.98 -3.35 -7.77
CA VAL A 10 0.58 -3.72 -7.63
C VAL A 10 0.02 -2.95 -6.46
N GLU A 11 -1.11 -2.29 -6.67
CA GLU A 11 -1.85 -1.55 -5.66
C GLU A 11 -3.19 -2.23 -5.38
N SER A 12 -3.81 -1.93 -4.25
CA SER A 12 -5.12 -2.51 -3.90
C SER A 12 -6.22 -2.18 -4.92
N THR A 13 -6.06 -1.10 -5.69
CA THR A 13 -6.97 -0.66 -6.76
C THR A 13 -6.63 -1.23 -8.13
N SER A 14 -5.58 -2.07 -8.23
CA SER A 14 -5.10 -2.57 -9.53
C SER A 14 -6.10 -3.48 -10.24
N MET A 15 -7.05 -4.06 -9.52
CA MET A 15 -8.09 -4.89 -10.12
C MET A 15 -9.02 -4.05 -11.02
N GLU A 16 -9.31 -2.82 -10.66
CA GLU A 16 -10.18 -1.91 -11.42
C GLU A 16 -9.37 -1.07 -12.42
N HIS A 17 -8.20 -0.54 -12.00
CA HIS A 17 -7.46 0.46 -12.78
C HIS A 17 -6.19 -0.08 -13.44
N GLY A 18 -5.88 -1.36 -13.28
CA GLY A 18 -4.63 -1.95 -13.72
C GLY A 18 -3.45 -1.58 -12.82
N PHE A 19 -2.24 -1.83 -13.30
CA PHE A 19 -1.03 -1.44 -12.58
C PHE A 19 -0.81 0.09 -12.63
N LEU A 20 0.00 0.62 -11.74
CA LEU A 20 0.29 2.05 -11.70
C LEU A 20 0.76 2.61 -13.05
N HIS A 21 1.54 1.86 -13.83
CA HIS A 21 1.99 2.27 -15.15
C HIS A 21 0.85 2.37 -16.18
N SER A 22 -0.27 1.67 -15.99
CA SER A 22 -1.45 1.75 -16.87
C SER A 22 -2.11 3.13 -16.81
N THR A 23 -1.95 3.85 -15.70
CA THR A 23 -2.44 5.22 -15.50
C THR A 23 -1.49 6.28 -16.03
N ALA A 24 -0.27 5.90 -16.44
CA ALA A 24 0.71 6.83 -16.93
C ALA A 24 0.39 7.34 -18.34
N ARG A 25 0.58 8.63 -18.59
CA ARG A 25 0.48 9.29 -19.90
C ARG A 25 1.84 9.62 -20.48
N ALA A 26 2.80 9.97 -19.63
CA ALA A 26 4.16 10.24 -20.03
C ALA A 26 5.15 10.00 -18.89
N TYR A 27 6.38 9.72 -19.26
CA TYR A 27 7.53 9.63 -18.35
C TYR A 27 8.57 10.67 -18.73
N ARG A 28 9.28 11.21 -17.73
CA ARG A 28 10.57 11.83 -17.93
C ARG A 28 11.62 10.86 -17.44
N VAL A 29 12.52 10.47 -18.35
CA VAL A 29 13.53 9.42 -18.13
C VAL A 29 14.91 9.98 -18.36
N VAL A 30 15.84 9.71 -17.48
CA VAL A 30 17.27 9.93 -17.68
C VAL A 30 17.86 8.61 -18.20
N LEU A 31 18.34 8.60 -19.43
CA LEU A 31 18.96 7.43 -20.03
C LEU A 31 20.31 7.10 -19.37
N LEU A 32 20.67 5.82 -19.37
CA LEU A 32 21.95 5.34 -18.86
C LEU A 32 23.04 5.38 -19.95
N ASN A 33 23.18 6.55 -20.60
CA ASN A 33 24.25 6.84 -21.55
C ASN A 33 25.25 7.85 -20.94
N GLU A 34 26.39 8.07 -21.58
CA GLU A 34 27.45 8.96 -21.08
C GLU A 34 26.96 10.40 -20.86
N GLU A 35 26.05 10.88 -21.70
CA GLU A 35 25.50 12.22 -21.64
C GLU A 35 24.37 12.36 -20.61
N ALA A 36 23.89 11.27 -20.00
CA ALA A 36 22.72 11.26 -19.14
C ALA A 36 21.51 11.97 -19.77
N THR A 37 21.24 11.63 -21.04
CA THR A 37 20.20 12.29 -21.84
C THR A 37 18.84 12.20 -21.16
N VAL A 38 18.14 13.33 -21.06
CA VAL A 38 16.80 13.41 -20.50
C VAL A 38 15.77 13.38 -21.62
N LEU A 39 14.90 12.38 -21.61
CA LEU A 39 13.80 12.24 -22.56
C LEU A 39 12.45 12.43 -21.88
N THR A 40 11.51 13.05 -22.59
CA THR A 40 10.08 12.95 -22.27
C THR A 40 9.47 11.93 -23.23
N VAL A 41 8.88 10.90 -22.67
CA VAL A 41 8.38 9.72 -23.38
C VAL A 41 6.89 9.63 -23.13
N ASP A 42 6.08 9.85 -24.14
CA ASP A 42 4.64 9.68 -24.12
C ASP A 42 4.20 8.31 -24.67
N ARG A 43 2.91 8.08 -24.76
CA ARG A 43 2.34 6.78 -25.21
C ARG A 43 2.66 6.44 -26.68
N GLU A 44 3.02 7.42 -27.50
CA GLU A 44 3.38 7.22 -28.91
C GLU A 44 4.86 6.90 -29.10
N HIS A 45 5.67 7.16 -28.08
CA HIS A 45 7.11 6.94 -28.14
C HIS A 45 7.44 5.43 -27.98
N GLU A 46 8.34 4.91 -28.82
CA GLU A 46 8.70 3.49 -28.91
C GLU A 46 9.13 2.85 -27.56
N ILE A 47 9.82 3.61 -26.69
CA ILE A 47 10.27 3.09 -25.39
C ILE A 47 9.23 3.22 -24.29
N PHE A 48 8.06 3.81 -24.52
CA PHE A 48 7.05 4.01 -23.48
C PHE A 48 6.68 2.69 -22.78
N ASN A 49 6.41 1.65 -23.57
CA ASN A 49 6.01 0.35 -23.06
C ASN A 49 7.19 -0.51 -22.54
N VAL A 50 8.43 -0.05 -22.75
CA VAL A 50 9.64 -0.75 -22.28
C VAL A 50 10.04 -0.27 -20.87
N ILE A 51 9.62 0.93 -20.47
CA ILE A 51 9.92 1.52 -19.16
C ILE A 51 9.30 0.73 -18.01
N PRO A 52 7.99 0.37 -18.05
CA PRO A 52 7.40 -0.48 -17.01
C PRO A 52 8.11 -1.84 -16.93
N GLY A 53 8.46 -2.26 -15.73
CA GLY A 53 9.16 -3.53 -15.50
C GLY A 53 10.63 -3.55 -15.94
N SER A 54 11.20 -2.41 -16.34
CA SER A 54 12.61 -2.33 -16.78
C SER A 54 13.62 -2.41 -15.63
N PHE A 55 13.19 -2.27 -14.38
CA PHE A 55 14.08 -2.25 -13.21
C PHE A 55 15.29 -1.32 -13.37
N ASN A 56 15.08 -0.15 -13.95
CA ASN A 56 16.09 0.86 -14.26
C ASN A 56 17.12 0.45 -15.35
N THR A 57 16.91 -0.62 -16.11
CA THR A 57 17.88 -1.05 -17.15
C THR A 57 17.82 -0.16 -18.39
N VAL A 58 16.72 0.53 -18.63
CA VAL A 58 16.57 1.50 -19.75
C VAL A 58 16.98 2.89 -19.32
N GLY A 59 16.64 3.29 -18.12
CA GLY A 59 16.92 4.62 -17.58
C GLY A 59 16.22 4.84 -16.26
N LEU A 60 16.47 6.00 -15.65
CA LEU A 60 15.85 6.38 -14.38
C LEU A 60 14.61 7.24 -14.64
N VAL A 61 13.43 6.77 -14.19
CA VAL A 61 12.21 7.58 -14.23
C VAL A 61 12.27 8.64 -13.13
N VAL A 62 12.36 9.90 -13.54
CA VAL A 62 12.48 11.06 -12.63
C VAL A 62 11.18 11.85 -12.49
N ALA A 63 10.25 11.71 -13.44
CA ALA A 63 8.90 12.27 -13.35
C ALA A 63 7.92 11.38 -14.12
N VAL A 64 6.66 11.42 -13.70
CA VAL A 64 5.55 10.69 -14.32
C VAL A 64 4.36 11.62 -14.41
N GLN A 65 3.72 11.66 -15.56
CA GLN A 65 2.38 12.22 -15.72
C GLN A 65 1.37 11.07 -15.62
N VAL A 66 0.48 11.14 -14.63
CA VAL A 66 -0.56 10.12 -14.40
C VAL A 66 -1.94 10.70 -14.59
N GLU A 67 -2.88 9.86 -14.98
CA GLU A 67 -4.30 10.18 -14.93
C GLU A 67 -4.76 10.22 -13.49
N LEU A 68 -5.61 11.19 -13.16
CA LEU A 68 -6.26 11.30 -11.86
C LEU A 68 -7.74 10.98 -12.02
N LEU A 69 -8.28 10.23 -11.08
CA LEU A 69 -9.69 9.93 -10.99
C LEU A 69 -10.34 10.87 -9.97
N LEU A 70 -11.48 11.43 -10.35
CA LEU A 70 -12.35 12.08 -9.37
C LEU A 70 -13.15 10.99 -8.67
N LEU A 71 -12.97 10.86 -7.37
CA LEU A 71 -13.73 9.93 -6.54
C LEU A 71 -15.00 10.61 -6.03
N ASP A 72 -16.14 10.01 -6.32
CA ASP A 72 -17.48 10.52 -5.99
C ASP A 72 -17.99 9.93 -4.67
N GLY A 73 -17.13 9.79 -3.70
CA GLY A 73 -17.45 9.28 -2.37
C GLY A 73 -16.46 9.75 -1.31
N HIS A 74 -16.89 9.65 -0.06
CA HIS A 74 -16.11 10.09 1.10
C HIS A 74 -15.73 8.95 2.04
N TRP A 75 -16.26 7.75 1.79
CA TRP A 75 -16.07 6.58 2.62
C TRP A 75 -15.63 5.39 1.79
N MET A 76 -14.88 4.51 2.42
CA MET A 76 -14.57 3.18 1.94
C MET A 76 -15.27 2.18 2.86
N ASP A 77 -16.26 1.49 2.34
CA ASP A 77 -16.85 0.34 3.02
C ASP A 77 -16.01 -0.89 2.71
N ILE A 78 -15.60 -1.60 3.75
CA ILE A 78 -14.72 -2.76 3.63
C ILE A 78 -15.46 -3.99 4.14
N GLU A 79 -15.50 -5.01 3.32
CA GLU A 79 -15.91 -6.37 3.69
C GLU A 79 -14.67 -7.25 3.84
N TYR A 80 -14.59 -7.97 4.96
CA TYR A 80 -13.51 -8.90 5.24
C TYR A 80 -13.95 -10.33 5.00
N ARG A 81 -13.09 -11.13 4.39
CA ARG A 81 -13.30 -12.57 4.19
C ARG A 81 -12.05 -13.34 4.55
N LEU A 82 -12.22 -14.49 5.19
CA LEU A 82 -11.13 -15.44 5.40
C LEU A 82 -11.16 -16.52 4.32
N ALA A 83 -9.99 -16.78 3.75
CA ALA A 83 -9.76 -17.94 2.90
C ALA A 83 -8.79 -18.88 3.60
N LEU A 84 -9.24 -20.11 3.87
CA LEU A 84 -8.49 -21.09 4.63
C LEU A 84 -7.44 -21.85 3.81
N ASP A 85 -7.33 -21.54 2.54
CA ASP A 85 -6.30 -22.03 1.64
C ASP A 85 -6.11 -21.10 0.43
N ARG A 86 -4.99 -21.27 -0.29
CA ARG A 86 -4.66 -20.48 -1.46
C ARG A 86 -5.69 -20.63 -2.58
N ALA A 87 -6.28 -21.81 -2.76
CA ALA A 87 -7.25 -22.05 -3.80
C ALA A 87 -8.57 -21.31 -3.51
N ALA A 88 -9.01 -21.29 -2.25
CA ALA A 88 -10.16 -20.48 -1.83
C ALA A 88 -9.91 -18.98 -2.02
N MET A 89 -8.73 -18.49 -1.66
CA MET A 89 -8.32 -17.10 -1.89
C MET A 89 -8.38 -16.75 -3.38
N LEU A 90 -7.78 -17.57 -4.24
CA LEU A 90 -7.79 -17.32 -5.70
C LEU A 90 -9.20 -17.36 -6.29
N ARG A 91 -10.06 -18.29 -5.85
CA ARG A 91 -11.48 -18.33 -6.30
C ARG A 91 -12.22 -17.06 -5.90
N THR A 92 -12.04 -16.59 -4.68
CA THR A 92 -12.67 -15.36 -4.18
C THR A 92 -12.20 -14.15 -5.03
N VAL A 93 -10.90 -13.95 -5.19
CA VAL A 93 -10.37 -12.85 -6.00
C VAL A 93 -10.84 -12.93 -7.45
N HIS A 94 -10.85 -14.12 -8.03
CA HIS A 94 -11.34 -14.29 -9.41
C HIS A 94 -12.83 -13.95 -9.55
N SER A 95 -13.66 -14.32 -8.55
CA SER A 95 -15.09 -13.96 -8.58
C SER A 95 -15.31 -12.45 -8.51
N LEU A 96 -14.49 -11.72 -7.74
CA LEU A 96 -14.57 -10.26 -7.64
C LEU A 96 -14.25 -9.57 -8.97
N HIS A 97 -13.30 -10.11 -9.75
CA HIS A 97 -12.92 -9.52 -11.04
C HIS A 97 -14.07 -9.50 -12.06
N SER A 98 -15.05 -10.36 -11.92
CA SER A 98 -16.21 -10.40 -12.82
C SER A 98 -17.34 -9.44 -12.44
N LEU A 99 -17.28 -8.83 -11.24
CA LEU A 99 -18.30 -7.88 -10.78
C LEU A 99 -18.22 -6.56 -11.56
N ARG A 100 -19.39 -6.02 -11.90
CA ARG A 100 -19.55 -4.77 -12.68
C ARG A 100 -20.78 -4.00 -12.18
N GLY A 101 -20.84 -2.72 -12.53
CA GLY A 101 -21.98 -1.86 -12.17
C GLY A 101 -22.04 -1.58 -10.68
N ASP A 102 -23.21 -1.76 -10.07
CA ASP A 102 -23.46 -1.47 -8.63
C ASP A 102 -22.69 -2.41 -7.70
N ASP A 103 -22.29 -3.60 -8.20
CA ASP A 103 -21.48 -4.55 -7.44
C ASP A 103 -19.97 -4.34 -7.63
N ARG A 104 -19.55 -3.22 -8.22
CA ARG A 104 -18.14 -2.89 -8.48
C ARG A 104 -17.33 -2.87 -7.19
N VAL A 105 -16.14 -3.42 -7.27
CA VAL A 105 -15.14 -3.40 -6.20
C VAL A 105 -14.02 -2.44 -6.58
N ASP A 106 -13.75 -1.45 -5.72
CA ASP A 106 -12.75 -0.42 -5.96
C ASP A 106 -11.36 -0.79 -5.40
N SER A 107 -11.33 -1.65 -4.38
CA SER A 107 -10.08 -2.06 -3.73
C SER A 107 -10.12 -3.51 -3.28
N VAL A 108 -9.03 -4.26 -3.49
CA VAL A 108 -8.86 -5.62 -2.98
C VAL A 108 -7.45 -5.77 -2.41
N GLU A 109 -7.37 -6.18 -1.16
CA GLU A 109 -6.13 -6.57 -0.50
C GLU A 109 -6.21 -8.02 -0.06
N CYS A 110 -5.14 -8.78 -0.30
CA CYS A 110 -5.01 -10.15 0.19
C CYS A 110 -3.76 -10.23 1.07
N LEU A 111 -3.96 -10.48 2.34
CA LEU A 111 -2.91 -10.56 3.34
C LEU A 111 -2.82 -11.97 3.91
N ARG A 112 -1.63 -12.53 3.94
CA ARG A 112 -1.41 -13.81 4.63
C ARG A 112 -1.40 -13.56 6.13
N ILE A 113 -2.10 -14.39 6.90
CA ILE A 113 -2.14 -14.30 8.36
C ILE A 113 -0.90 -15.00 8.93
N ASP A 114 -0.13 -14.26 9.74
CA ASP A 114 1.05 -14.80 10.40
C ASP A 114 0.66 -15.86 11.45
N GLY A 115 1.40 -16.96 11.47
CA GLY A 115 1.18 -18.07 12.40
C GLY A 115 0.10 -19.06 11.97
N ALA A 116 -0.64 -18.79 10.91
CA ALA A 116 -1.61 -19.72 10.32
C ALA A 116 -1.13 -20.18 8.93
N ASP A 117 -0.93 -21.48 8.75
CA ASP A 117 -0.53 -22.03 7.46
C ASP A 117 -1.65 -21.87 6.44
N ASN A 118 -1.35 -21.12 5.37
CA ASN A 118 -2.23 -20.89 4.21
C ASN A 118 -3.58 -20.19 4.50
N VAL A 119 -3.71 -19.45 5.59
CA VAL A 119 -4.88 -18.60 5.82
C VAL A 119 -4.63 -17.18 5.30
N PHE A 120 -5.62 -16.64 4.62
CA PHE A 120 -5.55 -15.32 3.99
C PHE A 120 -6.75 -14.47 4.42
N LEU A 121 -6.48 -13.23 4.82
CA LEU A 121 -7.49 -12.19 4.98
C LEU A 121 -7.64 -11.47 3.63
N ILE A 122 -8.87 -11.38 3.15
CA ILE A 122 -9.23 -10.65 1.94
C ILE A 122 -10.06 -9.45 2.37
N ALA A 123 -9.55 -8.25 2.15
CA ALA A 123 -10.25 -6.99 2.37
C ALA A 123 -10.77 -6.47 1.03
N ILE A 124 -12.07 -6.29 0.93
CA ILE A 124 -12.80 -5.89 -0.28
C ILE A 124 -13.41 -4.53 -0.02
N GLY A 125 -12.94 -3.51 -0.71
CA GLY A 125 -13.35 -2.13 -0.50
C GLY A 125 -14.23 -1.58 -1.63
N THR A 126 -15.27 -0.84 -1.26
CA THR A 126 -16.15 -0.13 -2.18
C THR A 126 -16.30 1.33 -1.74
N VAL A 127 -16.10 2.26 -2.67
CA VAL A 127 -16.27 3.71 -2.40
C VAL A 127 -17.76 4.05 -2.33
N VAL A 128 -18.18 4.68 -1.23
CA VAL A 128 -19.57 5.04 -0.97
C VAL A 128 -19.69 6.48 -0.49
N ALA A 129 -20.87 7.07 -0.67
CA ALA A 129 -21.15 8.45 -0.25
C ALA A 129 -21.31 8.58 1.28
N ALA A 130 -21.81 7.53 1.96
CA ALA A 130 -22.03 7.48 3.40
C ALA A 130 -21.66 6.09 3.94
N PRO A 131 -21.18 6.00 5.20
CA PRO A 131 -20.78 4.73 5.80
C PRO A 131 -22.00 3.81 5.98
N SER A 132 -21.86 2.52 5.64
CA SER A 132 -22.91 1.51 5.81
C SER A 132 -22.65 0.55 6.99
N ALA A 133 -21.47 0.61 7.61
CA ALA A 133 -21.05 -0.23 8.71
C ALA A 133 -20.46 0.58 9.87
N ALA A 134 -19.95 -0.10 10.90
CA ALA A 134 -19.27 0.56 12.01
C ALA A 134 -18.06 1.36 11.51
N VAL A 135 -17.92 2.59 11.99
CA VAL A 135 -16.83 3.46 11.54
C VAL A 135 -15.55 3.16 12.32
N PHE A 136 -14.52 2.74 11.59
CA PHE A 136 -13.16 2.71 12.09
C PHE A 136 -12.45 4.01 11.70
N SER A 137 -11.71 4.61 12.64
CA SER A 137 -10.98 5.85 12.41
C SER A 137 -9.51 5.72 12.80
N MET A 138 -8.64 6.24 11.93
CA MET A 138 -7.19 6.34 12.16
C MET A 138 -6.73 7.77 12.41
N ASP A 139 -7.64 8.72 12.61
CA ASP A 139 -7.33 10.15 12.76
C ASP A 139 -6.33 10.44 13.86
N ARG A 140 -6.42 9.68 14.93
CA ARG A 140 -5.63 9.91 16.11
C ARG A 140 -4.45 8.96 16.14
N TRP A 141 -3.27 9.53 16.28
CA TRP A 141 -2.01 8.78 16.26
C TRP A 141 -1.83 7.77 17.41
N TRP A 142 -2.71 7.73 18.40
CA TRP A 142 -2.78 6.68 19.42
C TRP A 142 -3.72 5.52 19.06
N HIS A 143 -4.45 5.60 17.96
CA HIS A 143 -5.21 4.48 17.43
C HIS A 143 -4.27 3.39 16.90
N HIS A 144 -4.79 2.19 16.73
CA HIS A 144 -4.02 1.11 16.12
C HIS A 144 -3.57 1.53 14.71
N PHE A 145 -2.38 1.07 14.33
CA PHE A 145 -1.95 1.13 12.95
C PHE A 145 -2.81 0.19 12.12
N TYR A 146 -3.09 0.53 10.87
CA TYR A 146 -4.03 -0.22 10.04
C TYR A 146 -3.65 -1.71 9.93
N HIS A 147 -2.39 -2.03 9.70
CA HIS A 147 -1.94 -3.42 9.64
C HIS A 147 -2.17 -4.18 10.96
N PHE A 148 -1.88 -3.56 12.09
CA PHE A 148 -2.14 -4.15 13.41
C PHE A 148 -3.64 -4.32 13.66
N HIS A 149 -4.47 -3.35 13.26
CA HIS A 149 -5.91 -3.44 13.32
C HIS A 149 -6.43 -4.65 12.56
N LEU A 150 -5.96 -4.88 11.33
CA LEU A 150 -6.36 -6.05 10.55
C LEU A 150 -6.08 -7.39 11.26
N PHE A 151 -4.91 -7.53 11.87
CA PHE A 151 -4.49 -8.79 12.49
C PHE A 151 -4.91 -8.96 13.95
N HIS A 152 -5.33 -7.91 14.62
CA HIS A 152 -5.70 -7.93 16.03
C HIS A 152 -7.18 -7.72 16.29
N ASP A 153 -7.77 -6.75 15.57
CA ASP A 153 -9.14 -6.35 15.81
C ASP A 153 -10.09 -7.00 14.80
N VAL A 154 -9.66 -7.18 13.55
CA VAL A 154 -10.48 -7.80 12.49
C VAL A 154 -10.39 -9.33 12.54
N VAL A 155 -9.20 -9.86 12.69
CA VAL A 155 -8.99 -11.32 12.76
C VAL A 155 -8.79 -11.74 14.22
N GLY A 156 -9.46 -12.81 14.63
CA GLY A 156 -9.22 -13.41 15.95
C GLY A 156 -7.77 -13.89 16.07
N GLY A 157 -7.22 -13.84 17.29
CA GLY A 157 -5.79 -14.06 17.55
C GLY A 157 -5.22 -15.42 17.11
N ASP A 158 -6.07 -16.40 16.81
CA ASP A 158 -5.69 -17.70 16.23
C ASP A 158 -5.79 -17.73 14.69
N GLY A 159 -6.26 -16.66 14.07
CA GLY A 159 -6.41 -16.54 12.63
C GLY A 159 -7.55 -17.36 12.03
N THR A 160 -8.41 -17.96 12.83
CA THR A 160 -9.44 -18.90 12.34
C THR A 160 -10.81 -18.28 12.14
N ALA A 161 -11.04 -17.09 12.70
CA ALA A 161 -12.33 -16.40 12.62
C ALA A 161 -12.17 -14.90 12.44
N LEU A 162 -13.18 -14.27 11.82
CA LEU A 162 -13.32 -12.81 11.81
C LEU A 162 -14.06 -12.35 13.06
N LEU A 163 -13.53 -11.32 13.73
CA LEU A 163 -14.20 -10.57 14.79
C LEU A 163 -14.99 -9.38 14.21
N ILE A 164 -14.50 -8.83 13.10
CA ILE A 164 -15.16 -7.78 12.35
C ILE A 164 -15.30 -8.26 10.91
N GLU A 165 -16.53 -8.31 10.41
CA GLU A 165 -16.82 -8.73 9.03
C GLU A 165 -16.91 -7.53 8.09
N ARG A 166 -17.35 -6.38 8.60
CA ARG A 166 -17.52 -5.14 7.83
C ARG A 166 -17.24 -3.92 8.68
N GLU A 167 -16.62 -2.94 8.07
CA GLU A 167 -16.43 -1.61 8.64
C GLU A 167 -16.39 -0.54 7.55
N SER A 168 -16.51 0.73 7.97
CA SER A 168 -16.39 1.88 7.08
C SER A 168 -15.24 2.76 7.56
N ILE A 169 -14.39 3.19 6.63
CA ILE A 169 -13.26 4.09 6.90
C ILE A 169 -13.44 5.34 6.04
N GLU A 170 -13.16 6.53 6.58
CA GLU A 170 -13.09 7.74 5.76
C GLU A 170 -12.11 7.52 4.60
N LEU A 171 -12.53 7.83 3.36
CA LEU A 171 -11.76 7.52 2.15
C LEU A 171 -10.33 8.08 2.19
N LYS A 172 -10.16 9.31 2.70
CA LYS A 172 -8.83 9.90 2.87
C LYS A 172 -7.95 9.08 3.81
N GLN A 173 -8.49 8.61 4.93
CA GLN A 173 -7.74 7.78 5.88
C GLN A 173 -7.40 6.42 5.26
N PHE A 174 -8.32 5.83 4.51
CA PHE A 174 -8.07 4.59 3.80
C PHE A 174 -6.95 4.72 2.76
N LEU A 175 -6.95 5.77 1.95
CA LEU A 175 -5.92 6.01 0.94
C LEU A 175 -4.50 6.17 1.54
N PHE A 176 -4.40 6.72 2.74
CA PHE A 176 -3.14 6.93 3.47
C PHE A 176 -2.93 5.95 4.65
N ARG A 177 -3.66 4.83 4.67
CA ARG A 177 -3.67 3.88 5.78
C ARG A 177 -2.30 3.28 6.13
N HIS A 178 -1.41 3.22 5.16
CA HIS A 178 -0.05 2.71 5.33
C HIS A 178 0.99 3.78 5.62
N ASP A 179 0.61 5.06 5.69
CA ASP A 179 1.52 6.16 6.01
C ASP A 179 1.99 6.14 7.47
N ARG A 180 1.28 5.42 8.34
CA ARG A 180 1.65 5.22 9.73
C ARG A 180 2.10 3.79 9.97
N GLY A 181 3.21 3.66 10.72
CA GLY A 181 3.72 2.35 11.10
C GLY A 181 4.52 1.64 10.01
N ALA A 182 4.74 2.31 8.85
CA ALA A 182 5.49 1.76 7.72
C ALA A 182 5.04 0.33 7.36
N PHE A 183 3.71 0.15 7.21
CA PHE A 183 3.07 -1.11 6.87
C PHE A 183 3.36 -2.20 7.92
N TRP A 184 4.06 -3.27 7.55
CA TRP A 184 4.37 -4.40 8.45
C TRP A 184 5.52 -4.16 9.44
N VAL A 185 6.35 -3.12 9.23
CA VAL A 185 7.60 -2.93 10.02
C VAL A 185 7.34 -2.86 11.51
N ILE A 186 6.28 -2.15 11.94
CA ILE A 186 5.92 -2.05 13.35
C ILE A 186 5.29 -3.36 13.86
N HIS A 187 4.66 -4.13 12.98
CA HIS A 187 4.08 -5.41 13.36
C HIS A 187 5.18 -6.44 13.65
N ASP A 188 6.20 -6.52 12.80
CA ASP A 188 7.19 -7.59 12.84
C ASP A 188 8.40 -7.28 13.74
N ASP A 189 8.67 -6.00 14.04
CA ASP A 189 9.81 -5.61 14.86
C ASP A 189 9.53 -5.83 16.36
N PRO A 190 10.23 -6.78 17.02
CA PRO A 190 10.08 -7.01 18.45
C PRO A 190 10.35 -5.77 19.32
N ALA A 191 11.24 -4.87 18.88
CA ALA A 191 11.55 -3.63 19.60
C ALA A 191 10.35 -2.67 19.63
N MET A 192 9.40 -2.83 18.70
CA MET A 192 8.19 -2.00 18.60
C MET A 192 6.98 -2.62 19.32
N TRP A 193 7.17 -3.73 20.04
CA TRP A 193 6.10 -4.43 20.76
C TRP A 193 5.26 -3.50 21.66
N PHE A 194 5.90 -2.58 22.39
CA PHE A 194 5.21 -1.64 23.27
C PHE A 194 4.33 -0.64 22.50
N LEU A 195 4.72 -0.23 21.31
CA LEU A 195 3.89 0.64 20.45
C LEU A 195 2.64 -0.08 19.92
N ARG A 196 2.75 -1.38 19.68
CA ARG A 196 1.59 -2.18 19.25
C ARG A 196 0.54 -2.29 20.36
N HIS A 197 0.98 -2.61 21.58
CA HIS A 197 0.09 -3.04 22.66
C HIS A 197 -0.40 -1.89 23.55
N PHE A 198 0.37 -0.81 23.70
CA PHE A 198 0.01 0.26 24.63
C PHE A 198 -0.42 1.53 23.88
N GLY A 199 -1.72 1.88 23.99
CA GLY A 199 -2.27 3.12 23.43
C GLY A 199 -1.56 4.39 23.93
N PHE A 200 -1.13 4.40 25.19
CA PHE A 200 -0.35 5.51 25.75
C PHE A 200 1.01 5.68 25.04
N MET A 201 1.69 4.61 24.69
CA MET A 201 2.95 4.69 23.95
C MET A 201 2.72 5.18 22.52
N ARG A 202 1.62 4.76 21.86
CA ARG A 202 1.23 5.33 20.56
C ARG A 202 0.89 6.81 20.70
N PHE A 203 0.24 7.22 21.80
CA PHE A 203 -0.02 8.62 22.08
C PHE A 203 1.26 9.47 22.18
N LEU A 204 2.30 8.98 22.84
CA LEU A 204 3.57 9.71 23.00
C LEU A 204 4.43 9.71 21.73
N PHE A 205 4.50 8.58 21.03
CA PHE A 205 5.49 8.35 19.96
C PHE A 205 4.90 8.11 18.58
N GLY A 206 3.58 7.94 18.47
CA GLY A 206 2.94 7.57 17.20
C GLY A 206 3.14 8.60 16.07
N HIS A 207 3.32 9.86 16.39
CA HIS A 207 3.61 10.90 15.39
C HIS A 207 5.01 10.75 14.75
N MET A 208 5.97 10.14 15.47
CA MET A 208 7.31 9.86 14.95
C MET A 208 7.35 8.68 13.98
N LEU A 209 6.24 7.95 13.87
CA LEU A 209 6.11 6.73 13.07
C LEU A 209 5.39 6.97 11.74
N ALA A 210 5.20 8.22 11.35
CA ALA A 210 4.79 8.54 10.00
C ALA A 210 5.83 8.02 9.01
N ALA A 211 5.38 7.41 7.91
CA ALA A 211 6.27 6.81 6.91
C ALA A 211 7.32 7.81 6.41
N GLU A 212 6.93 9.08 6.24
CA GLU A 212 7.83 10.15 5.82
C GLU A 212 8.99 10.38 6.81
N ASP A 213 8.71 10.39 8.11
CA ASP A 213 9.73 10.60 9.15
C ASP A 213 10.66 9.40 9.28
N LEU A 214 10.12 8.18 9.17
CA LEU A 214 10.93 6.96 9.14
C LEU A 214 11.87 6.92 7.92
N TYR A 215 11.41 7.35 6.75
CA TYR A 215 12.25 7.46 5.56
C TYR A 215 13.32 8.55 5.71
N ARG A 216 12.99 9.70 6.32
CA ARG A 216 13.96 10.76 6.61
C ARG A 216 15.04 10.27 7.57
N PHE A 217 14.66 9.57 8.64
CA PHE A 217 15.58 8.97 9.59
C PHE A 217 16.54 7.97 8.93
N ARG A 218 16.02 7.04 8.11
CA ARG A 218 16.84 6.10 7.35
C ARG A 218 17.82 6.80 6.41
N ARG A 219 17.39 7.84 5.72
CA ARG A 219 18.30 8.62 4.85
C ARG A 219 19.41 9.31 5.66
N GLY A 220 19.12 9.79 6.84
CA GLY A 220 20.13 10.36 7.76
C GLY A 220 21.15 9.32 8.18
N CYS A 221 20.71 8.14 8.59
CA CYS A 221 21.60 7.03 8.96
C CYS A 221 22.44 6.52 7.78
N ALA A 222 21.86 6.38 6.58
CA ALA A 222 22.59 5.96 5.38
C ALA A 222 23.69 6.95 5.01
N ARG A 223 23.42 8.25 5.08
CA ARG A 223 24.44 9.29 4.82
C ARG A 223 25.58 9.27 5.83
N SER A 224 25.33 8.96 7.09
CA SER A 224 26.39 8.85 8.11
C SER A 224 27.28 7.63 7.88
N VAL A 225 26.74 6.52 7.40
CA VAL A 225 27.49 5.31 7.05
C VAL A 225 28.34 5.51 5.79
N ASP A 226 27.79 6.16 4.76
CA ASP A 226 28.54 6.45 3.53
C ASP A 226 29.67 7.45 3.76
N ALA A 227 29.43 8.53 4.55
CA ALA A 227 30.47 9.49 4.88
C ALA A 227 31.67 8.85 5.60
N SER A 228 31.43 7.84 6.45
CA SER A 228 32.51 7.13 7.15
C SER A 228 33.30 6.17 6.24
N ARG A 229 32.70 5.68 5.15
CA ARG A 229 33.40 4.81 4.18
C ARG A 229 34.28 5.58 3.20
N TRP A 230 33.90 6.82 2.83
CA TRP A 230 34.69 7.65 1.90
C TRP A 230 35.84 8.41 2.58
N SER A 231 35.85 8.53 3.91
CA SER A 231 36.97 9.13 4.65
C SER A 231 38.10 8.14 4.97
N ALA A 232 37.98 6.86 4.58
CA ALA A 232 38.94 5.79 4.85
C ALA A 232 39.73 5.34 3.60
N GLN A 233 39.60 6.05 2.46
CA GLN A 233 40.44 5.97 1.26
C GLN A 233 41.20 7.27 1.02
#